data_dcfac074b76ba35d4763257a4f2024c0
#
_entry.id   dcfac074b76ba35d4763257a4f2024c0
#
_cell.length_a   1.000
_cell.length_b   1.000
_cell.length_c   1.000
_cell.angle_alpha   90.00
_cell.angle_beta   90.00
_cell.angle_gamma   90.00
#
_symmetry.space_group_name_H-M   'P 1'
#
loop_
_entity.id
_entity.type
_entity.pdbx_description
1 polymer ?
#
loop_
_entity_poly.entity_id
_entity_poly.type
_entity_poly.pdbx_seq_one_letter_code
_entity_poly.pdbx_strand_id
1 'polypeptide(L)'
;MATALRAYETARPQDCELIPSEDQFYGISKGANRLAKYIQWIYVPAVKDASDEQSEMKNSALGRLLARAVRGKVNFADRIKQIANVAQDEYKKLLLENQGALDDISTSLATRLAEWAHPQAALRVEWRQDPKKSVQIEEPLAAILAREGEFEGQLSRFGHGLQRSFLLALLQELAESGDAGPTLLLGCEEPELYQHPPQARHLSNVLHRLSEQNAQIIITTHSPHFVSGDAFEDVRVVRRVLDARHSVVCDYGYEDFARVFAHAKGHEPMRPKGVLAKVHQILQPALNEMFFAQRLVLVEGLEDMAYVHSWLVITDQWDTFRRRGVHIVPSNGKHSLLYPLIIAKGLGIPTLIVFDADADKNNEGVHNSDNTALLRVAGGDDQTPFPTEVVWGHNHVVWPHDMGATMKSEVGDEVWTKASERASAQCGMASDLAKNSQYIAARLTYLWEAGIRPHSLDRLCEKVVTFD
;
A
#
# COMPACT_ATOMS: atom_id res chain seq x y z
N MET A 1 19.91 -43.80 -1.74
CA MET A 1 18.49 -43.98 -2.06
C MET A 1 17.88 -42.68 -2.59
N ALA A 2 17.89 -41.54 -1.90
CA ALA A 2 17.31 -40.27 -2.36
C ALA A 2 17.88 -39.76 -3.70
N THR A 3 19.18 -39.90 -3.94
CA THR A 3 19.83 -39.47 -5.19
C THR A 3 19.39 -40.35 -6.39
N ALA A 4 19.22 -41.65 -6.17
CA ALA A 4 18.77 -42.58 -7.22
C ALA A 4 17.27 -42.35 -7.56
N LEU A 5 16.44 -42.08 -6.56
CA LEU A 5 15.03 -41.70 -6.77
C LEU A 5 14.89 -40.42 -7.59
N ARG A 6 15.65 -39.37 -7.25
CA ARG A 6 15.64 -38.12 -8.03
C ARG A 6 16.09 -38.31 -9.48
N ALA A 7 17.12 -39.13 -9.69
CA ALA A 7 17.59 -39.44 -11.03
C ALA A 7 16.50 -40.20 -11.83
N TYR A 8 15.76 -41.09 -11.18
CA TYR A 8 14.65 -41.82 -11.77
C TYR A 8 13.47 -40.87 -12.14
N GLU A 9 13.05 -40.03 -11.20
CA GLU A 9 12.00 -39.03 -11.39
C GLU A 9 12.34 -38.06 -12.53
N THR A 10 13.59 -37.58 -12.57
CA THR A 10 14.05 -36.67 -13.63
C THR A 10 14.06 -37.34 -15.01
N ALA A 11 14.42 -38.64 -15.07
CA ALA A 11 14.49 -39.39 -16.31
C ALA A 11 13.12 -39.86 -16.82
N ARG A 12 12.10 -39.94 -15.95
CA ARG A 12 10.77 -40.50 -16.26
C ARG A 12 9.64 -39.71 -15.62
N PRO A 13 9.50 -38.41 -15.97
CA PRO A 13 8.46 -37.54 -15.37
C PRO A 13 7.03 -38.03 -15.68
N GLN A 14 6.82 -38.77 -16.79
CA GLN A 14 5.56 -39.33 -17.18
C GLN A 14 5.07 -40.50 -16.29
N ASP A 15 6.02 -41.14 -15.57
CA ASP A 15 5.74 -42.25 -14.66
C ASP A 15 5.53 -41.81 -13.22
N CYS A 16 5.59 -40.47 -12.98
CA CYS A 16 5.52 -39.83 -11.67
C CYS A 16 4.16 -39.15 -11.50
N GLU A 17 3.50 -39.36 -10.36
CA GLU A 17 2.30 -38.65 -9.97
C GLU A 17 2.70 -37.34 -9.26
N LEU A 18 2.05 -36.22 -9.65
CA LEU A 18 2.23 -34.94 -8.97
C LEU A 18 1.54 -34.97 -7.61
N ILE A 19 2.33 -35.03 -6.55
CA ILE A 19 1.83 -34.93 -5.19
C ILE A 19 1.66 -33.44 -4.87
N PRO A 20 0.52 -33.01 -4.27
CA PRO A 20 0.36 -31.64 -3.80
C PRO A 20 1.53 -31.24 -2.92
N SER A 21 2.15 -30.08 -3.24
CA SER A 21 3.27 -29.55 -2.47
C SER A 21 2.78 -29.17 -1.08
N GLU A 22 3.14 -29.94 -0.07
CA GLU A 22 3.03 -29.49 1.32
C GLU A 22 4.10 -28.41 1.57
N ASP A 23 3.82 -27.44 2.46
CA ASP A 23 4.71 -26.35 2.87
C ASP A 23 6.15 -26.79 3.20
N GLN A 24 6.33 -28.03 3.59
CA GLN A 24 7.60 -28.65 3.91
C GLN A 24 8.57 -28.73 2.73
N PHE A 25 8.11 -28.75 1.48
CA PHE A 25 8.98 -28.85 0.31
C PHE A 25 9.75 -27.53 0.05
N TYR A 26 9.10 -26.39 0.20
CA TYR A 26 9.72 -25.08 -0.01
C TYR A 26 10.38 -24.52 1.26
N GLY A 27 10.05 -25.07 2.42
CA GLY A 27 10.76 -24.85 3.67
C GLY A 27 10.63 -23.47 4.27
N ILE A 28 9.53 -22.76 4.01
CA ILE A 28 9.28 -21.43 4.60
C ILE A 28 9.11 -21.53 6.11
N SER A 29 8.47 -22.59 6.62
CA SER A 29 8.26 -22.81 8.06
C SER A 29 8.95 -24.04 8.63
N LYS A 30 8.99 -25.18 7.92
CA LYS A 30 9.56 -26.45 8.39
C LYS A 30 10.12 -27.26 7.23
N GLY A 31 11.32 -27.00 6.76
CA GLY A 31 11.88 -27.81 5.67
C GLY A 31 13.32 -27.46 5.33
N ALA A 32 13.81 -27.97 4.20
CA ALA A 32 15.18 -27.79 3.76
C ALA A 32 15.54 -26.36 3.31
N ASN A 33 14.60 -25.44 3.41
CA ASN A 33 14.72 -24.00 3.07
C ASN A 33 15.47 -23.73 1.75
N ARG A 34 15.11 -24.46 0.70
CA ARG A 34 15.80 -24.43 -0.60
C ARG A 34 15.67 -23.09 -1.31
N LEU A 35 14.58 -22.35 -1.04
CA LEU A 35 14.34 -21.03 -1.62
C LEU A 35 15.14 -19.91 -0.95
N ALA A 36 15.59 -20.10 0.29
CA ALA A 36 16.29 -19.06 1.07
C ALA A 36 17.55 -18.51 0.40
N LYS A 37 18.20 -19.28 -0.47
CA LYS A 37 19.36 -18.82 -1.24
C LYS A 37 19.01 -17.97 -2.46
N TYR A 38 17.74 -17.95 -2.86
CA TYR A 38 17.24 -17.18 -4.00
C TYR A 38 16.31 -16.05 -3.59
N ILE A 39 15.49 -16.28 -2.54
CA ILE A 39 14.45 -15.35 -2.08
C ILE A 39 14.53 -15.23 -0.56
N GLN A 40 14.51 -14.01 -0.07
CA GLN A 40 14.35 -13.68 1.34
C GLN A 40 13.03 -12.96 1.54
N TRP A 41 12.05 -13.64 2.13
CA TRP A 41 10.77 -13.04 2.52
C TRP A 41 10.88 -12.33 3.86
N ILE A 42 10.50 -11.05 3.90
CA ILE A 42 10.40 -10.25 5.12
C ILE A 42 9.04 -9.58 5.15
N TYR A 43 8.35 -9.72 6.27
CA TYR A 43 7.05 -9.11 6.50
C TYR A 43 7.13 -8.14 7.67
N VAL A 44 6.68 -6.90 7.45
CA VAL A 44 6.64 -5.82 8.43
C VAL A 44 5.17 -5.49 8.69
N PRO A 45 4.59 -5.91 9.82
CA PRO A 45 3.19 -5.61 10.16
C PRO A 45 3.01 -4.14 10.53
N ALA A 46 1.76 -3.65 10.41
CA ALA A 46 1.37 -2.30 10.77
C ALA A 46 1.58 -2.02 12.27
N VAL A 47 1.14 -2.95 13.09
CA VAL A 47 1.26 -2.90 14.56
C VAL A 47 1.96 -4.15 15.03
N LYS A 48 2.97 -4.00 15.88
CA LYS A 48 3.59 -5.11 16.59
C LYS A 48 2.93 -5.28 17.95
N ASP A 49 2.62 -6.53 18.30
CA ASP A 49 2.30 -6.86 19.69
C ASP A 49 3.53 -6.68 20.57
N ALA A 50 3.37 -6.00 21.69
CA ALA A 50 4.46 -5.78 22.67
C ALA A 50 5.05 -7.09 23.20
N SER A 51 4.33 -8.21 23.11
CA SER A 51 4.80 -9.55 23.46
C SER A 51 5.80 -10.13 22.46
N ASP A 52 5.72 -9.77 21.19
CA ASP A 52 6.63 -10.25 20.14
C ASP A 52 7.97 -9.47 20.13
N GLU A 53 8.02 -8.31 20.75
CA GLU A 53 9.26 -7.52 20.88
C GLU A 53 10.27 -8.12 21.85
N GLN A 54 9.82 -8.91 22.82
CA GLN A 54 10.72 -9.57 23.79
C GLN A 54 11.32 -10.87 23.27
N SER A 55 10.66 -11.52 22.33
CA SER A 55 11.16 -12.76 21.75
C SER A 55 11.83 -12.52 20.40
N GLU A 56 13.13 -12.26 20.42
CA GLU A 56 14.05 -12.56 19.34
C GLU A 56 14.16 -11.55 18.19
N MET A 57 15.12 -10.67 18.33
CA MET A 57 15.71 -9.96 17.19
C MET A 57 16.02 -10.88 15.98
N LYS A 58 16.28 -12.16 16.20
CA LYS A 58 16.60 -13.16 15.18
C LYS A 58 15.45 -13.41 14.19
N ASN A 59 14.20 -13.36 14.64
CA ASN A 59 13.01 -13.65 13.82
C ASN A 59 12.18 -12.41 13.46
N SER A 60 12.49 -11.25 14.04
CA SER A 60 11.79 -10.01 13.71
C SER A 60 12.16 -9.53 12.31
N ALA A 61 11.23 -8.79 11.67
CA ALA A 61 11.50 -8.16 10.37
C ALA A 61 12.74 -7.27 10.42
N LEU A 62 12.86 -6.47 11.48
CA LEU A 62 13.99 -5.58 11.71
C LEU A 62 15.31 -6.35 11.86
N GLY A 63 15.31 -7.42 12.65
CA GLY A 63 16.51 -8.28 12.83
C GLY A 63 16.95 -8.97 11.54
N ARG A 64 16.01 -9.41 10.70
CA ARG A 64 16.31 -10.00 9.39
C ARG A 64 16.88 -8.99 8.39
N LEU A 65 16.33 -7.77 8.37
CA LEU A 65 16.86 -6.67 7.55
C LEU A 65 18.26 -6.26 8.01
N LEU A 66 18.45 -6.13 9.32
CA LEU A 66 19.76 -5.81 9.90
C LEU A 66 20.79 -6.91 9.59
N ALA A 67 20.42 -8.17 9.77
CA ALA A 67 21.29 -9.30 9.43
C ALA A 67 21.70 -9.28 7.95
N ARG A 68 20.78 -8.88 7.05
CA ARG A 68 21.08 -8.70 5.63
C ARG A 68 22.10 -7.59 5.40
N ALA A 69 21.88 -6.40 5.98
CA ALA A 69 22.80 -5.27 5.87
C ALA A 69 24.21 -5.58 6.42
N VAL A 70 24.29 -6.32 7.54
CA VAL A 70 25.57 -6.73 8.15
C VAL A 70 26.27 -7.80 7.31
N ARG A 71 25.53 -8.80 6.79
CA ARG A 71 26.13 -9.88 5.97
C ARG A 71 26.74 -9.37 4.66
N GLY A 72 26.20 -8.30 4.08
CA GLY A 72 26.80 -7.65 2.93
C GLY A 72 28.21 -7.08 3.21
N LYS A 73 28.53 -6.78 4.48
CA LYS A 73 29.78 -6.18 4.93
C LYS A 73 30.72 -7.17 5.64
N VAL A 74 30.18 -8.22 6.28
CA VAL A 74 30.96 -9.17 7.10
C VAL A 74 30.49 -10.60 6.88
N ASN A 75 31.41 -11.49 6.48
CA ASN A 75 31.15 -12.93 6.35
C ASN A 75 31.78 -13.70 7.51
N PHE A 76 30.94 -14.20 8.40
CA PHE A 76 31.40 -15.05 9.53
C PHE A 76 31.37 -16.55 9.21
N ALA A 77 30.69 -17.00 8.16
CA ALA A 77 30.38 -18.40 7.94
C ALA A 77 31.61 -19.31 7.87
N ASP A 78 32.66 -18.92 7.14
CA ASP A 78 33.86 -19.70 6.97
C ASP A 78 34.65 -19.80 8.28
N ARG A 79 34.73 -18.70 9.03
CA ARG A 79 35.45 -18.67 10.31
C ARG A 79 34.75 -19.48 11.40
N ILE A 80 33.43 -19.36 11.48
CA ILE A 80 32.58 -20.13 12.42
C ILE A 80 32.71 -21.63 12.11
N LYS A 81 32.68 -22.00 10.82
CA LYS A 81 32.87 -23.39 10.40
C LYS A 81 34.25 -23.95 10.82
N GLN A 82 35.30 -23.16 10.69
CA GLN A 82 36.64 -23.56 11.17
C GLN A 82 36.66 -23.77 12.70
N ILE A 83 36.06 -22.83 13.45
CA ILE A 83 35.97 -22.94 14.92
C ILE A 83 35.14 -24.16 15.32
N ALA A 84 34.02 -24.40 14.66
CA ALA A 84 33.15 -25.55 14.90
C ALA A 84 33.90 -26.89 14.66
N ASN A 85 34.67 -26.98 13.56
CA ASN A 85 35.48 -28.18 13.26
C ASN A 85 36.54 -28.43 14.35
N VAL A 86 37.27 -27.39 14.76
CA VAL A 86 38.26 -27.51 15.85
C VAL A 86 37.60 -27.96 17.15
N ALA A 87 36.48 -27.34 17.53
CA ALA A 87 35.75 -27.70 18.74
C ALA A 87 35.21 -29.15 18.68
N GLN A 88 34.78 -29.59 17.49
CA GLN A 88 34.29 -30.96 17.29
C GLN A 88 35.44 -32.01 17.42
N ASP A 89 36.64 -31.68 16.95
CA ASP A 89 37.79 -32.55 17.06
C ASP A 89 38.30 -32.64 18.52
N GLU A 90 38.30 -31.53 19.26
CA GLU A 90 38.59 -31.54 20.70
C GLU A 90 37.53 -32.32 21.49
N TYR A 91 36.25 -32.18 21.15
CA TYR A 91 35.18 -32.99 21.76
C TYR A 91 35.36 -34.48 21.51
N LYS A 92 35.78 -34.92 20.31
CA LYS A 92 36.11 -36.33 20.02
C LYS A 92 37.26 -36.83 20.85
N LYS A 93 38.34 -36.04 21.03
CA LYS A 93 39.48 -36.40 21.90
C LYS A 93 39.01 -36.61 23.32
N LEU A 94 38.20 -35.69 23.85
CA LEU A 94 37.65 -35.81 25.20
C LEU A 94 36.86 -37.11 25.40
N LEU A 95 36.05 -37.52 24.43
CA LEU A 95 35.30 -38.79 24.49
C LEU A 95 36.23 -40.01 24.45
N LEU A 96 37.28 -39.97 23.61
CA LEU A 96 38.28 -41.04 23.53
C LEU A 96 39.10 -41.18 24.82
N GLU A 97 39.51 -40.07 25.41
CA GLU A 97 40.23 -40.05 26.69
C GLU A 97 39.42 -40.65 27.84
N ASN A 98 38.10 -40.54 27.78
CA ASN A 98 37.19 -41.08 28.79
C ASN A 98 36.54 -42.43 28.42
N GLN A 99 36.95 -43.05 27.30
CA GLN A 99 36.41 -44.34 26.85
C GLN A 99 36.75 -45.47 27.87
N GLY A 100 37.88 -45.41 28.51
CA GLY A 100 38.30 -46.43 29.51
C GLY A 100 37.27 -46.61 30.62
N ALA A 101 36.64 -45.55 31.09
CA ALA A 101 35.57 -45.63 32.10
C ALA A 101 34.36 -46.45 31.62
N LEU A 102 33.99 -46.33 30.33
CA LEU A 102 32.92 -47.13 29.72
C LEU A 102 33.31 -48.58 29.48
N ASP A 103 34.60 -48.83 29.19
CA ASP A 103 35.14 -50.18 29.02
C ASP A 103 35.14 -50.91 30.35
N ASP A 104 35.49 -50.24 31.47
CA ASP A 104 35.39 -50.78 32.84
C ASP A 104 33.95 -51.15 33.21
N ILE A 105 32.99 -50.22 32.90
CA ILE A 105 31.57 -50.46 33.12
C ILE A 105 31.07 -51.61 32.23
N SER A 106 31.50 -51.67 31.00
CA SER A 106 31.13 -52.76 30.07
C SER A 106 31.57 -54.13 30.61
N THR A 107 32.81 -54.20 31.13
CA THR A 107 33.36 -55.42 31.71
C THR A 107 32.62 -55.82 32.99
N SER A 108 32.35 -54.85 33.87
CA SER A 108 31.60 -55.09 35.11
C SER A 108 30.18 -55.59 34.80
N LEU A 109 29.48 -54.97 33.85
CA LEU A 109 28.13 -55.35 33.45
C LEU A 109 28.11 -56.73 32.76
N ALA A 110 29.10 -57.05 31.93
CA ALA A 110 29.20 -58.37 31.29
C ALA A 110 29.39 -59.48 32.32
N THR A 111 30.23 -59.25 33.35
CA THR A 111 30.43 -60.20 34.47
C THR A 111 29.11 -60.45 35.22
N ARG A 112 28.38 -59.39 35.54
CA ARG A 112 27.07 -59.49 36.21
C ARG A 112 26.03 -60.22 35.37
N LEU A 113 26.01 -59.97 34.05
CA LEU A 113 25.10 -60.66 33.10
C LEU A 113 25.36 -62.14 33.05
N ALA A 114 26.61 -62.58 33.15
CA ALA A 114 26.95 -64.02 33.21
C ALA A 114 26.38 -64.66 34.49
N GLU A 115 26.32 -63.96 35.61
CA GLU A 115 25.67 -64.41 36.86
C GLU A 115 24.14 -64.59 36.71
N TRP A 116 23.50 -63.85 35.78
CA TRP A 116 22.08 -63.93 35.51
C TRP A 116 21.71 -64.90 34.37
N ALA A 117 22.44 -65.96 34.21
CA ALA A 117 22.22 -67.04 33.24
C ALA A 117 22.40 -66.65 31.73
N HIS A 118 23.26 -65.66 31.48
CA HIS A 118 23.67 -65.25 30.13
C HIS A 118 25.22 -65.30 29.96
N PRO A 119 25.84 -66.44 30.12
CA PRO A 119 27.31 -66.52 30.16
C PRO A 119 27.99 -66.25 28.80
N GLN A 120 27.26 -66.22 27.69
CA GLN A 120 27.78 -65.92 26.35
C GLN A 120 27.40 -64.52 25.89
N ALA A 121 26.74 -63.70 26.70
CA ALA A 121 26.40 -62.34 26.35
C ALA A 121 27.61 -61.41 26.46
N ALA A 122 27.97 -60.75 25.37
CA ALA A 122 28.91 -59.65 25.35
C ALA A 122 28.17 -58.33 25.41
N LEU A 123 28.65 -57.41 26.22
CA LEU A 123 28.08 -56.08 26.36
C LEU A 123 29.18 -55.03 26.17
N ARG A 124 28.88 -54.03 25.36
CA ARG A 124 29.75 -52.87 25.16
C ARG A 124 28.96 -51.60 25.35
N VAL A 125 29.45 -50.72 26.18
CA VAL A 125 28.93 -49.37 26.40
C VAL A 125 29.76 -48.38 25.60
N GLU A 126 29.16 -47.58 24.80
CA GLU A 126 29.85 -46.61 23.93
C GLU A 126 29.24 -45.22 24.05
N TRP A 127 30.09 -44.20 23.87
CA TRP A 127 29.62 -42.85 23.73
C TRP A 127 28.80 -42.72 22.43
N ARG A 128 27.53 -42.29 22.54
CA ARG A 128 26.73 -41.96 21.36
C ARG A 128 26.93 -40.49 20.98
N GLN A 129 27.55 -40.27 19.86
CA GLN A 129 27.81 -38.93 19.33
C GLN A 129 26.84 -38.61 18.18
N ASP A 130 26.19 -37.46 18.27
CA ASP A 130 25.49 -36.83 17.15
C ASP A 130 26.31 -35.61 16.71
N PRO A 131 27.06 -35.69 15.59
CA PRO A 131 27.92 -34.59 15.15
C PRO A 131 27.20 -33.25 14.94
N LYS A 132 25.89 -33.30 14.69
CA LYS A 132 25.06 -32.10 14.46
C LYS A 132 24.57 -31.44 15.75
N LYS A 133 24.63 -32.15 16.88
CA LYS A 133 24.08 -31.65 18.17
C LYS A 133 25.18 -31.48 19.23
N SER A 134 26.31 -32.18 19.09
CA SER A 134 27.34 -32.21 20.10
C SER A 134 28.11 -30.89 20.24
N VAL A 135 28.28 -30.16 19.11
CA VAL A 135 28.93 -28.84 19.10
C VAL A 135 28.16 -27.96 18.14
N GLN A 136 27.52 -26.92 18.67
CA GLN A 136 26.83 -25.90 17.88
C GLN A 136 27.43 -24.54 18.20
N ILE A 137 27.86 -23.83 17.16
CA ILE A 137 28.34 -22.45 17.27
C ILE A 137 27.37 -21.62 16.43
N GLU A 138 26.66 -20.75 17.09
CA GLU A 138 25.70 -19.83 16.42
C GLU A 138 26.42 -18.61 15.84
N GLU A 139 25.96 -18.14 14.69
CA GLU A 139 26.43 -16.85 14.17
C GLU A 139 26.07 -15.72 15.12
N PRO A 140 26.96 -14.74 15.33
CA PRO A 140 26.65 -13.61 16.19
C PRO A 140 25.53 -12.78 15.59
N LEU A 141 24.60 -12.34 16.44
CA LEU A 141 23.51 -11.45 16.08
C LEU A 141 23.90 -10.01 16.40
N ALA A 142 23.69 -9.11 15.45
CA ALA A 142 23.83 -7.70 15.71
C ALA A 142 22.66 -7.22 16.59
N ALA A 143 22.99 -6.57 17.71
CA ALA A 143 22.01 -5.90 18.56
C ALA A 143 22.00 -4.41 18.26
N ILE A 144 20.80 -3.80 18.28
CA ILE A 144 20.64 -2.38 18.07
C ILE A 144 20.49 -1.72 19.45
N LEU A 145 21.49 -0.93 19.80
CA LEU A 145 21.42 -0.01 20.94
C LEU A 145 21.16 1.39 20.40
N ALA A 146 20.13 2.03 20.92
CA ALA A 146 19.79 3.40 20.62
C ALA A 146 20.01 4.27 21.86
N ARG A 147 20.33 5.54 21.64
CA ARG A 147 20.51 6.53 22.71
C ARG A 147 19.69 7.77 22.38
N GLU A 148 18.91 8.22 23.34
CA GLU A 148 18.16 9.46 23.27
C GLU A 148 18.35 10.23 24.58
N GLY A 149 19.00 11.38 24.52
CA GLY A 149 19.42 12.12 25.71
C GLY A 149 20.41 11.31 26.55
N GLU A 150 20.08 11.08 27.82
CA GLU A 150 20.89 10.28 28.77
C GLU A 150 20.49 8.80 28.80
N PHE A 151 19.39 8.43 28.17
CA PHE A 151 18.92 7.05 28.14
C PHE A 151 19.54 6.28 26.98
N GLU A 152 20.19 5.15 27.29
CA GLU A 152 20.71 4.18 26.33
C GLU A 152 20.09 2.80 26.59
N GLY A 153 19.67 2.13 25.55
CA GLY A 153 19.05 0.82 25.67
C GLY A 153 18.76 0.16 24.34
N GLN A 154 18.14 -1.02 24.40
CA GLN A 154 17.69 -1.72 23.19
C GLN A 154 16.62 -0.87 22.46
N LEU A 155 16.65 -0.87 21.13
CA LEU A 155 15.72 -0.11 20.31
C LEU A 155 14.24 -0.43 20.62
N SER A 156 13.94 -1.67 21.02
CA SER A 156 12.59 -2.10 21.45
C SER A 156 12.04 -1.34 22.67
N ARG A 157 12.88 -0.68 23.44
CA ARG A 157 12.48 0.13 24.61
C ARG A 157 12.15 1.58 24.28
N PHE A 158 12.33 1.98 23.02
CA PHE A 158 12.02 3.32 22.55
C PHE A 158 10.62 3.36 21.92
N GLY A 159 10.07 4.56 21.77
CA GLY A 159 8.77 4.77 21.14
C GLY A 159 8.71 4.29 19.69
N HIS A 160 7.52 3.94 19.22
CA HIS A 160 7.30 3.42 17.86
C HIS A 160 7.81 4.36 16.76
N GLY A 161 7.80 5.67 16.97
CA GLY A 161 8.35 6.64 16.03
C GLY A 161 9.85 6.42 15.76
N LEU A 162 10.66 6.23 16.81
CA LEU A 162 12.10 5.97 16.66
C LEU A 162 12.36 4.61 16.01
N GLN A 163 11.61 3.59 16.40
CA GLN A 163 11.74 2.24 15.80
C GLN A 163 11.42 2.26 14.29
N ARG A 164 10.38 3.01 13.90
CA ARG A 164 10.02 3.20 12.48
C ARG A 164 11.07 4.03 11.73
N SER A 165 11.60 5.10 12.34
CA SER A 165 12.69 5.88 11.75
C SER A 165 13.95 5.06 11.54
N PHE A 166 14.26 4.14 12.46
CA PHE A 166 15.37 3.20 12.30
C PHE A 166 15.11 2.21 11.15
N LEU A 167 13.90 1.67 11.04
CA LEU A 167 13.53 0.81 9.91
C LEU A 167 13.72 1.55 8.57
N LEU A 168 13.31 2.82 8.50
CA LEU A 168 13.53 3.70 7.36
C LEU A 168 15.01 3.83 7.00
N ALA A 169 15.84 4.16 7.98
CA ALA A 169 17.28 4.30 7.79
C ALA A 169 17.91 2.98 7.31
N LEU A 170 17.45 1.84 7.83
CA LEU A 170 17.92 0.53 7.41
C LEU A 170 17.52 0.19 5.98
N LEU A 171 16.27 0.49 5.59
CA LEU A 171 15.81 0.30 4.21
C LEU A 171 16.56 1.21 3.24
N GLN A 172 16.89 2.44 3.64
CA GLN A 172 17.72 3.34 2.86
C GLN A 172 19.14 2.81 2.68
N GLU A 173 19.78 2.32 3.75
CA GLU A 173 21.10 1.68 3.67
C GLU A 173 21.12 0.48 2.73
N LEU A 174 20.07 -0.35 2.76
CA LEU A 174 19.92 -1.47 1.84
C LEU A 174 19.73 -1.01 0.38
N ALA A 175 18.98 0.06 0.15
CA ALA A 175 18.79 0.65 -1.18
C ALA A 175 20.06 1.28 -1.76
N GLU A 176 21.00 1.69 -0.92
CA GLU A 176 22.28 2.29 -1.34
C GLU A 176 23.41 1.26 -1.47
N SER A 177 23.31 0.10 -0.80
CA SER A 177 24.42 -0.87 -0.69
C SER A 177 24.60 -1.75 -1.93
N GLY A 178 23.68 -1.79 -2.88
CA GLY A 178 23.79 -2.64 -4.08
C GLY A 178 23.90 -4.14 -3.73
N ASP A 179 23.11 -4.61 -2.81
CA ASP A 179 23.18 -5.95 -2.20
C ASP A 179 23.10 -7.10 -3.24
N ALA A 180 24.13 -7.94 -3.29
CA ALA A 180 24.22 -9.13 -4.12
C ALA A 180 23.58 -10.41 -3.48
N GLY A 181 22.83 -10.26 -2.41
CA GLY A 181 22.16 -11.36 -1.69
C GLY A 181 20.95 -11.95 -2.43
N PRO A 182 20.18 -12.85 -1.79
CA PRO A 182 18.91 -13.32 -2.32
C PRO A 182 17.95 -12.18 -2.61
N THR A 183 17.10 -12.31 -3.63
CA THR A 183 16.07 -11.30 -3.92
C THR A 183 15.23 -11.03 -2.68
N LEU A 184 15.17 -9.78 -2.25
CA LEU A 184 14.34 -9.36 -1.13
C LEU A 184 12.87 -9.29 -1.57
N LEU A 185 12.01 -10.07 -0.94
CA LEU A 185 10.57 -9.93 -1.06
C LEU A 185 10.06 -9.31 0.24
N LEU A 186 9.70 -8.03 0.19
CA LEU A 186 9.28 -7.24 1.33
C LEU A 186 7.77 -6.99 1.30
N GLY A 187 7.05 -7.54 2.28
CA GLY A 187 5.67 -7.15 2.58
C GLY A 187 5.67 -6.12 3.72
N CYS A 188 5.04 -4.98 3.52
CA CYS A 188 4.96 -3.95 4.55
C CYS A 188 3.53 -3.42 4.68
N GLU A 189 2.95 -3.55 5.88
CA GLU A 189 1.65 -2.97 6.17
C GLU A 189 1.80 -1.56 6.71
N GLU A 190 1.00 -0.65 6.15
CA GLU A 190 0.84 0.74 6.58
C GLU A 190 2.17 1.37 7.01
N PRO A 191 3.17 1.44 6.09
CA PRO A 191 4.50 1.93 6.45
C PRO A 191 4.50 3.38 6.95
N GLU A 192 3.45 4.15 6.66
CA GLU A 192 3.24 5.52 7.12
C GLU A 192 2.85 5.67 8.59
N LEU A 193 2.41 4.60 9.25
CA LEU A 193 2.00 4.70 10.66
C LEU A 193 3.11 5.30 11.51
N TYR A 194 2.72 6.24 12.37
CA TYR A 194 3.61 7.01 13.25
C TYR A 194 4.63 7.92 12.53
N GLN A 195 4.45 8.16 11.22
CA GLN A 195 5.30 9.06 10.45
C GLN A 195 4.59 10.39 10.18
N HIS A 196 5.34 11.47 10.25
CA HIS A 196 4.85 12.75 9.73
C HIS A 196 4.79 12.73 8.18
N PRO A 197 3.88 13.48 7.54
CA PRO A 197 3.72 13.46 6.09
C PRO A 197 5.01 13.62 5.27
N PRO A 198 5.99 14.48 5.63
CA PRO A 198 7.26 14.53 4.92
C PRO A 198 8.08 13.25 5.02
N GLN A 199 8.04 12.57 6.17
CA GLN A 199 8.73 11.29 6.37
C GLN A 199 8.05 10.16 5.61
N ALA A 200 6.71 10.11 5.59
CA ALA A 200 5.96 9.14 4.78
C ALA A 200 6.30 9.27 3.29
N ARG A 201 6.40 10.49 2.77
CA ARG A 201 6.82 10.75 1.39
C ARG A 201 8.26 10.31 1.13
N HIS A 202 9.18 10.60 2.06
CA HIS A 202 10.56 10.14 1.95
C HIS A 202 10.63 8.61 1.95
N LEU A 203 9.87 7.93 2.82
CA LEU A 203 9.78 6.48 2.87
C LEU A 203 9.27 5.89 1.55
N SER A 204 8.23 6.46 0.97
CA SER A 204 7.72 6.05 -0.35
C SER A 204 8.82 6.06 -1.40
N ASN A 205 9.62 7.14 -1.46
CA ASN A 205 10.75 7.25 -2.38
C ASN A 205 11.87 6.23 -2.10
N VAL A 206 12.15 5.91 -0.83
CA VAL A 206 13.13 4.90 -0.45
C VAL A 206 12.68 3.51 -0.88
N LEU A 207 11.42 3.15 -0.64
CA LEU A 207 10.86 1.87 -1.05
C LEU A 207 10.85 1.72 -2.58
N HIS A 208 10.51 2.78 -3.30
CA HIS A 208 10.56 2.77 -4.77
C HIS A 208 11.98 2.51 -5.27
N ARG A 209 13.00 3.25 -4.79
CA ARG A 209 14.40 3.00 -5.15
C ARG A 209 14.87 1.59 -4.80
N LEU A 210 14.42 1.05 -3.67
CA LEU A 210 14.75 -0.33 -3.28
C LEU A 210 14.13 -1.34 -4.25
N SER A 211 12.91 -1.08 -4.77
CA SER A 211 12.27 -1.95 -5.76
C SER A 211 12.94 -1.95 -7.13
N GLU A 212 13.68 -0.90 -7.47
CA GLU A 212 14.47 -0.84 -8.71
C GLU A 212 15.75 -1.69 -8.66
N GLN A 213 16.08 -2.23 -7.50
CA GLN A 213 17.25 -3.08 -7.28
C GLN A 213 16.87 -4.57 -7.18
N ASN A 214 17.55 -5.34 -6.32
CA ASN A 214 17.26 -6.75 -6.09
C ASN A 214 16.17 -6.94 -5.02
N ALA A 215 15.03 -6.26 -5.18
CA ALA A 215 13.90 -6.35 -4.27
C ALA A 215 12.55 -6.30 -5.01
N GLN A 216 11.56 -6.99 -4.45
CA GLN A 216 10.15 -6.85 -4.80
C GLN A 216 9.40 -6.40 -3.53
N ILE A 217 8.61 -5.34 -3.66
CA ILE A 217 7.98 -4.70 -2.50
C ILE A 217 6.47 -4.67 -2.68
N ILE A 218 5.76 -5.16 -1.68
CA ILE A 218 4.30 -5.11 -1.60
C ILE A 218 3.96 -4.31 -0.35
N ILE A 219 3.20 -3.24 -0.51
CA ILE A 219 2.74 -2.42 0.61
C ILE A 219 1.21 -2.37 0.65
N THR A 220 0.65 -2.32 1.84
CA THR A 220 -0.72 -1.85 2.06
C THR A 220 -0.65 -0.47 2.69
N THR A 221 -1.48 0.45 2.24
CA THR A 221 -1.43 1.85 2.71
C THR A 221 -2.79 2.52 2.65
N HIS A 222 -3.03 3.45 3.56
CA HIS A 222 -4.13 4.40 3.53
C HIS A 222 -3.65 5.84 3.22
N SER A 223 -2.37 6.00 2.88
CA SER A 223 -1.78 7.33 2.66
C SER A 223 -1.65 7.66 1.16
N PRO A 224 -2.19 8.80 0.72
CA PRO A 224 -2.07 9.25 -0.67
C PRO A 224 -0.61 9.54 -1.10
N HIS A 225 0.32 9.57 -0.15
CA HIS A 225 1.75 9.78 -0.45
C HIS A 225 2.44 8.57 -1.05
N PHE A 226 1.84 7.37 -0.94
CA PHE A 226 2.36 6.13 -1.53
C PHE A 226 1.81 5.86 -2.94
N VAL A 227 0.85 6.65 -3.39
CA VAL A 227 0.37 6.61 -4.77
C VAL A 227 1.10 7.70 -5.55
N SER A 228 2.05 7.32 -6.36
CA SER A 228 2.79 8.23 -7.23
C SER A 228 2.18 8.26 -8.62
N GLY A 229 2.19 9.44 -9.25
CA GLY A 229 1.70 9.58 -10.63
C GLY A 229 2.54 8.81 -11.65
N ASP A 230 3.78 8.48 -11.32
CA ASP A 230 4.69 7.68 -12.14
C ASP A 230 4.63 6.18 -11.82
N ALA A 231 3.81 5.77 -10.87
CA ALA A 231 3.63 4.38 -10.47
C ALA A 231 2.15 4.00 -10.23
N PHE A 232 1.20 4.67 -10.88
CA PHE A 232 -0.20 4.30 -10.68
C PHE A 232 -0.53 2.90 -11.24
N GLU A 233 0.24 2.38 -12.20
CA GLU A 233 0.13 0.99 -12.68
C GLU A 233 0.40 -0.04 -11.57
N ASP A 234 1.17 0.33 -10.55
CA ASP A 234 1.48 -0.55 -9.41
C ASP A 234 0.37 -0.57 -8.37
N VAL A 235 -0.62 0.32 -8.49
CA VAL A 235 -1.77 0.38 -7.59
C VAL A 235 -2.69 -0.82 -7.81
N ARG A 236 -3.05 -1.48 -6.72
CA ARG A 236 -4.03 -2.56 -6.68
C ARG A 236 -5.15 -2.17 -5.73
N VAL A 237 -6.31 -1.81 -6.27
CA VAL A 237 -7.48 -1.49 -5.46
C VAL A 237 -8.20 -2.78 -5.10
N VAL A 238 -8.23 -3.11 -3.80
CA VAL A 238 -8.91 -4.31 -3.30
C VAL A 238 -10.29 -3.93 -2.81
N ARG A 239 -11.32 -4.50 -3.41
CA ARG A 239 -12.71 -4.23 -3.07
C ARG A 239 -13.46 -5.49 -2.68
N ARG A 240 -14.28 -5.41 -1.65
CA ARG A 240 -15.20 -6.47 -1.28
C ARG A 240 -16.46 -6.38 -2.15
N VAL A 241 -16.83 -7.45 -2.81
CA VAL A 241 -18.12 -7.57 -3.49
C VAL A 241 -19.17 -7.88 -2.42
N LEU A 242 -20.13 -6.96 -2.23
CA LEU A 242 -21.08 -7.00 -1.12
C LEU A 242 -21.96 -8.28 -1.13
N ASP A 243 -22.38 -8.74 -2.31
CA ASP A 243 -23.25 -9.92 -2.48
C ASP A 243 -22.45 -11.22 -2.64
N ALA A 244 -21.14 -11.13 -2.74
CA ALA A 244 -20.26 -12.29 -2.89
C ALA A 244 -19.25 -12.33 -1.73
N ARG A 245 -18.97 -13.53 -1.21
CA ARG A 245 -18.01 -13.72 -0.11
C ARG A 245 -16.55 -13.67 -0.58
N HIS A 246 -16.25 -12.81 -1.57
CA HIS A 246 -14.89 -12.65 -2.10
C HIS A 246 -14.56 -11.17 -2.30
N SER A 247 -13.28 -10.89 -2.40
CA SER A 247 -12.74 -9.59 -2.81
C SER A 247 -12.25 -9.68 -4.24
N VAL A 248 -12.35 -8.57 -4.96
CA VAL A 248 -11.75 -8.38 -6.28
C VAL A 248 -10.57 -7.44 -6.18
N VAL A 249 -9.57 -7.67 -7.02
CA VAL A 249 -8.41 -6.79 -7.17
C VAL A 249 -8.52 -6.13 -8.54
N CYS A 250 -8.51 -4.81 -8.55
CA CYS A 250 -8.54 -4.00 -9.76
C CYS A 250 -7.18 -3.33 -9.95
N ASP A 251 -6.69 -3.34 -11.18
CA ASP A 251 -5.50 -2.65 -11.64
C ASP A 251 -5.80 -1.93 -12.96
N TYR A 252 -4.97 -0.95 -13.31
CA TYR A 252 -5.15 -0.18 -14.53
C TYR A 252 -3.80 0.33 -15.04
N GLY A 253 -3.49 0.06 -16.32
CA GLY A 253 -2.19 0.34 -16.91
C GLY A 253 -2.14 1.59 -17.78
N TYR A 254 -0.92 2.08 -18.05
CA TYR A 254 -0.70 3.24 -18.94
C TYR A 254 -1.21 3.02 -20.38
N GLU A 255 -1.13 1.80 -20.89
CA GLU A 255 -1.61 1.47 -22.24
C GLU A 255 -3.12 1.57 -22.33
N ASP A 256 -3.84 1.04 -21.32
CA ASP A 256 -5.28 1.14 -21.25
C ASP A 256 -5.74 2.59 -21.08
N PHE A 257 -5.05 3.34 -20.22
CA PHE A 257 -5.27 4.77 -20.08
C PHE A 257 -5.10 5.51 -21.41
N ALA A 258 -3.97 5.28 -22.10
CA ALA A 258 -3.67 5.94 -23.38
C ALA A 258 -4.74 5.67 -24.44
N ARG A 259 -5.26 4.46 -24.50
CA ARG A 259 -6.31 4.03 -25.43
C ARG A 259 -7.64 4.75 -25.13
N VAL A 260 -8.05 4.75 -23.86
CA VAL A 260 -9.30 5.42 -23.44
C VAL A 260 -9.20 6.95 -23.62
N PHE A 261 -8.06 7.54 -23.25
CA PHE A 261 -7.81 8.98 -23.44
C PHE A 261 -7.82 9.38 -24.91
N ALA A 262 -7.18 8.61 -25.76
CA ALA A 262 -7.14 8.84 -27.21
C ALA A 262 -8.54 8.76 -27.82
N HIS A 263 -9.32 7.74 -27.46
CA HIS A 263 -10.70 7.60 -27.90
C HIS A 263 -11.56 8.79 -27.42
N ALA A 264 -11.42 9.21 -26.15
CA ALA A 264 -12.16 10.33 -25.59
C ALA A 264 -11.87 11.66 -26.33
N LYS A 265 -10.60 11.92 -26.64
CA LYS A 265 -10.14 13.15 -27.30
C LYS A 265 -10.16 13.11 -28.83
N GLY A 266 -10.42 11.95 -29.43
CA GLY A 266 -10.35 11.79 -30.90
C GLY A 266 -8.94 11.90 -31.46
N HIS A 267 -7.93 11.40 -30.74
CA HIS A 267 -6.52 11.44 -31.11
C HIS A 267 -5.94 10.04 -31.20
N GLU A 268 -4.71 9.93 -31.75
CA GLU A 268 -3.93 8.71 -31.66
C GLU A 268 -3.44 8.46 -30.21
N PRO A 269 -3.33 7.19 -29.78
CA PRO A 269 -2.87 6.87 -28.44
C PRO A 269 -1.45 7.38 -28.18
N MET A 270 -1.26 8.00 -27.03
CA MET A 270 0.04 8.41 -26.55
C MET A 270 0.91 7.20 -26.20
N ARG A 271 2.23 7.33 -26.37
CA ARG A 271 3.17 6.35 -25.83
C ARG A 271 3.16 6.37 -24.28
N PRO A 272 3.44 5.24 -23.58
CA PRO A 272 3.42 5.18 -22.12
C PRO A 272 4.20 6.30 -21.42
N LYS A 273 5.39 6.67 -21.92
CA LYS A 273 6.16 7.80 -21.39
C LYS A 273 5.45 9.16 -21.48
N GLY A 274 4.62 9.36 -22.49
CA GLY A 274 3.84 10.59 -22.66
C GLY A 274 2.65 10.63 -21.68
N VAL A 275 2.03 9.47 -21.43
CA VAL A 275 0.99 9.31 -20.40
C VAL A 275 1.58 9.59 -19.02
N LEU A 276 2.71 8.96 -18.71
CA LEU A 276 3.45 9.15 -17.48
C LEU A 276 3.69 10.64 -17.16
N ALA A 277 4.26 11.39 -18.12
CA ALA A 277 4.57 12.80 -17.93
C ALA A 277 3.34 13.65 -17.60
N LYS A 278 2.17 13.33 -18.18
CA LYS A 278 0.91 14.04 -17.93
C LYS A 278 0.27 13.63 -16.61
N VAL A 279 0.20 12.34 -16.34
CA VAL A 279 -0.43 11.79 -15.14
C VAL A 279 0.36 12.17 -13.89
N HIS A 280 1.68 12.14 -13.94
CA HIS A 280 2.56 12.53 -12.82
C HIS A 280 2.30 13.96 -12.34
N GLN A 281 2.06 14.89 -13.25
CA GLN A 281 1.77 16.28 -12.88
C GLN A 281 0.41 16.42 -12.19
N ILE A 282 -0.55 15.56 -12.54
CA ILE A 282 -1.94 15.66 -12.09
C ILE A 282 -2.15 14.89 -10.79
N LEU A 283 -1.62 13.67 -10.69
CA LEU A 283 -1.74 12.84 -9.49
C LEU A 283 -0.84 13.36 -8.36
N GLN A 284 -1.38 14.32 -7.63
CA GLN A 284 -0.80 14.88 -6.43
C GLN A 284 -1.55 14.37 -5.18
N PRO A 285 -0.97 14.42 -3.97
CA PRO A 285 -1.58 13.81 -2.79
C PRO A 285 -3.05 14.18 -2.53
N ALA A 286 -3.45 15.41 -2.81
CA ALA A 286 -4.84 15.83 -2.66
C ALA A 286 -5.79 15.10 -3.64
N LEU A 287 -5.37 14.90 -4.90
CA LEU A 287 -6.14 14.16 -5.87
C LEU A 287 -6.05 12.63 -5.63
N ASN A 288 -4.92 12.16 -5.11
CA ASN A 288 -4.70 10.73 -4.82
C ASN A 288 -5.63 10.17 -3.74
N GLU A 289 -6.32 11.03 -2.97
CA GLU A 289 -7.38 10.60 -2.06
C GLU A 289 -8.49 9.82 -2.81
N MET A 290 -8.63 10.01 -4.11
CA MET A 290 -9.58 9.29 -4.96
C MET A 290 -9.42 7.76 -4.90
N PHE A 291 -8.19 7.25 -4.72
CA PHE A 291 -7.92 5.80 -4.68
C PHE A 291 -8.52 5.13 -3.44
N PHE A 292 -8.82 5.91 -2.39
CA PHE A 292 -9.37 5.44 -1.12
C PHE A 292 -10.89 5.65 -1.02
N ALA A 293 -11.50 6.30 -2.02
CA ALA A 293 -12.94 6.54 -2.04
C ALA A 293 -13.72 5.24 -2.31
N GLN A 294 -14.78 4.99 -1.56
CA GLN A 294 -15.74 3.94 -1.91
C GLN A 294 -16.62 4.37 -3.08
N ARG A 295 -16.99 5.64 -3.08
CA ARG A 295 -17.69 6.36 -4.15
C ARG A 295 -17.04 7.71 -4.34
N LEU A 296 -16.72 8.06 -5.57
CA LEU A 296 -15.96 9.26 -5.90
C LEU A 296 -16.84 10.29 -6.60
N VAL A 297 -16.80 11.52 -6.12
CA VAL A 297 -17.35 12.68 -6.84
C VAL A 297 -16.17 13.54 -7.27
N LEU A 298 -15.98 13.66 -8.58
CA LEU A 298 -14.97 14.54 -9.16
C LEU A 298 -15.60 15.88 -9.53
N VAL A 299 -15.00 16.96 -9.05
CA VAL A 299 -15.44 18.34 -9.32
C VAL A 299 -14.29 19.16 -9.90
N GLU A 300 -14.59 20.27 -10.55
CA GLU A 300 -13.56 21.11 -11.15
C GLU A 300 -12.67 21.77 -10.10
N GLY A 301 -13.27 22.30 -9.04
CA GLY A 301 -12.55 23.11 -8.08
C GLY A 301 -13.07 23.05 -6.64
N LEU A 302 -12.39 23.80 -5.77
CA LEU A 302 -12.74 23.94 -4.37
C LEU A 302 -14.09 24.66 -4.19
N GLU A 303 -14.51 25.48 -5.16
CA GLU A 303 -15.79 26.17 -5.17
C GLU A 303 -16.94 25.16 -5.20
N ASP A 304 -16.91 24.22 -6.16
CA ASP A 304 -17.93 23.18 -6.30
C ASP A 304 -18.02 22.30 -5.05
N MET A 305 -16.86 21.91 -4.52
CA MET A 305 -16.78 21.16 -3.28
C MET A 305 -17.41 21.94 -2.13
N ALA A 306 -17.16 23.25 -2.03
CA ALA A 306 -17.70 24.09 -0.98
C ALA A 306 -19.23 24.20 -1.05
N TYR A 307 -19.82 24.33 -2.24
CA TYR A 307 -21.27 24.32 -2.42
C TYR A 307 -21.89 23.02 -1.90
N VAL A 308 -21.37 21.90 -2.35
CA VAL A 308 -21.92 20.58 -1.96
C VAL A 308 -21.73 20.32 -0.47
N HIS A 309 -20.52 20.51 0.07
CA HIS A 309 -20.24 20.28 1.50
C HIS A 309 -21.10 21.15 2.40
N SER A 310 -21.16 22.46 2.11
CA SER A 310 -21.96 23.39 2.92
C SER A 310 -23.43 23.02 2.91
N TRP A 311 -23.98 22.67 1.75
CA TRP A 311 -25.39 22.32 1.63
C TRP A 311 -25.73 21.00 2.30
N LEU A 312 -24.88 19.99 2.18
CA LEU A 312 -25.04 18.72 2.91
C LEU A 312 -25.07 18.91 4.42
N VAL A 313 -24.24 19.82 4.95
CA VAL A 313 -24.23 20.17 6.38
C VAL A 313 -25.50 20.92 6.77
N ILE A 314 -25.89 21.93 6.01
CA ILE A 314 -27.08 22.77 6.28
C ILE A 314 -28.36 21.93 6.23
N THR A 315 -28.45 20.95 5.33
CA THR A 315 -29.63 20.08 5.12
C THR A 315 -29.60 18.80 5.95
N ASP A 316 -28.66 18.65 6.88
CA ASP A 316 -28.48 17.46 7.74
C ASP A 316 -28.26 16.14 6.99
N GLN A 317 -27.68 16.22 5.78
CA GLN A 317 -27.36 15.05 4.94
C GLN A 317 -25.90 14.58 5.09
N TRP A 318 -25.09 15.34 5.83
CA TRP A 318 -23.64 15.07 5.98
C TRP A 318 -23.32 13.69 6.52
N ASP A 319 -24.06 13.21 7.51
CA ASP A 319 -23.85 11.87 8.09
C ASP A 319 -24.18 10.76 7.09
N THR A 320 -25.24 10.94 6.29
CA THR A 320 -25.59 9.98 5.23
C THR A 320 -24.53 9.94 4.15
N PHE A 321 -24.04 11.10 3.72
CA PHE A 321 -22.91 11.21 2.79
C PHE A 321 -21.68 10.45 3.27
N ARG A 322 -21.27 10.66 4.51
CA ARG A 322 -20.12 9.97 5.11
C ARG A 322 -20.32 8.46 5.24
N ARG A 323 -21.48 8.01 5.71
CA ARG A 323 -21.77 6.57 5.88
C ARG A 323 -21.73 5.81 4.56
N ARG A 324 -22.01 6.46 3.46
CA ARG A 324 -21.93 5.87 2.12
C ARG A 324 -20.50 5.82 1.57
N GLY A 325 -19.52 6.35 2.29
CA GLY A 325 -18.13 6.40 1.85
C GLY A 325 -17.93 7.25 0.60
N VAL A 326 -18.76 8.27 0.41
CA VAL A 326 -18.62 9.22 -0.69
C VAL A 326 -17.50 10.20 -0.37
N HIS A 327 -16.63 10.45 -1.33
CA HIS A 327 -15.54 11.43 -1.21
C HIS A 327 -15.57 12.37 -2.41
N ILE A 328 -15.47 13.68 -2.16
CA ILE A 328 -15.43 14.71 -3.20
C ILE A 328 -13.99 15.17 -3.37
N VAL A 329 -13.49 15.10 -4.61
CA VAL A 329 -12.12 15.45 -4.93
C VAL A 329 -12.08 16.49 -6.05
N PRO A 330 -11.47 17.67 -5.83
CA PRO A 330 -11.31 18.69 -6.85
C PRO A 330 -10.12 18.37 -7.76
N SER A 331 -10.26 18.56 -9.07
CA SER A 331 -9.27 18.26 -10.08
C SER A 331 -8.38 19.44 -10.50
N ASN A 332 -8.58 20.62 -9.89
CA ASN A 332 -7.91 21.88 -10.25
C ASN A 332 -8.19 22.35 -11.69
N GLY A 333 -9.44 22.22 -12.12
CA GLY A 333 -9.96 22.69 -13.38
C GLY A 333 -10.42 21.58 -14.32
N LYS A 334 -11.36 21.93 -15.22
CA LYS A 334 -12.01 21.01 -16.14
C LYS A 334 -11.05 20.19 -16.99
N HIS A 335 -10.01 20.81 -17.54
CA HIS A 335 -9.01 20.15 -18.39
C HIS A 335 -8.27 19.00 -17.68
N SER A 336 -8.17 19.06 -16.34
CA SER A 336 -7.54 18.04 -15.52
C SER A 336 -8.49 16.92 -15.12
N LEU A 337 -9.80 17.12 -15.21
CA LEU A 337 -10.84 16.20 -14.72
C LEU A 337 -10.87 14.86 -15.48
N LEU A 338 -10.50 14.87 -16.75
CA LEU A 338 -10.52 13.68 -17.60
C LEU A 338 -9.55 12.58 -17.11
N TYR A 339 -8.41 12.95 -16.55
CA TYR A 339 -7.38 11.99 -16.10
C TYR A 339 -7.86 11.16 -14.92
N PRO A 340 -8.26 11.76 -13.78
CA PRO A 340 -8.77 11.00 -12.64
C PRO A 340 -10.05 10.24 -12.98
N LEU A 341 -10.91 10.75 -13.87
CA LEU A 341 -12.10 10.05 -14.33
C LEU A 341 -11.75 8.73 -15.03
N ILE A 342 -10.79 8.76 -15.96
CA ILE A 342 -10.37 7.55 -16.69
C ILE A 342 -9.76 6.54 -15.72
N ILE A 343 -8.88 6.99 -14.82
CA ILE A 343 -8.22 6.13 -13.83
C ILE A 343 -9.26 5.51 -12.89
N ALA A 344 -10.15 6.31 -12.33
CA ALA A 344 -11.17 5.84 -11.41
C ALA A 344 -12.09 4.79 -12.05
N LYS A 345 -12.53 5.02 -13.29
CA LYS A 345 -13.34 4.05 -14.03
C LYS A 345 -12.55 2.78 -14.35
N GLY A 346 -11.29 2.90 -14.76
CA GLY A 346 -10.43 1.75 -15.00
C GLY A 346 -10.23 0.88 -13.77
N LEU A 347 -10.12 1.50 -12.59
CA LEU A 347 -10.02 0.82 -11.30
C LEU A 347 -11.38 0.39 -10.71
N GLY A 348 -12.49 0.56 -11.44
CA GLY A 348 -13.82 0.19 -10.99
C GLY A 348 -14.32 1.01 -9.79
N ILE A 349 -13.85 2.27 -9.62
CA ILE A 349 -14.35 3.19 -8.60
C ILE A 349 -15.65 3.81 -9.09
N PRO A 350 -16.81 3.62 -8.44
CA PRO A 350 -18.04 4.32 -8.77
C PRO A 350 -17.80 5.82 -8.75
N THR A 351 -18.01 6.49 -9.89
CA THR A 351 -17.57 7.88 -10.06
C THR A 351 -18.69 8.72 -10.68
N LEU A 352 -19.02 9.81 -10.00
CA LEU A 352 -19.86 10.91 -10.49
C LEU A 352 -18.97 12.11 -10.82
N ILE A 353 -19.08 12.66 -12.02
CA ILE A 353 -18.40 13.92 -12.36
C ILE A 353 -19.39 15.09 -12.36
N VAL A 354 -18.94 16.23 -11.90
CA VAL A 354 -19.68 17.49 -11.91
C VAL A 354 -18.80 18.55 -12.54
N PHE A 355 -19.25 19.16 -13.62
CA PHE A 355 -18.46 20.16 -14.33
C PHE A 355 -19.32 21.20 -15.05
N ASP A 356 -18.70 22.33 -15.40
CA ASP A 356 -19.29 23.46 -16.11
C ASP A 356 -19.07 23.30 -17.62
N ALA A 357 -20.11 23.50 -18.43
CA ALA A 357 -19.97 23.49 -19.88
C ALA A 357 -19.22 24.74 -20.41
N ASP A 358 -19.26 25.85 -19.67
CA ASP A 358 -18.61 27.11 -20.04
C ASP A 358 -19.05 27.65 -21.42
N ALA A 359 -20.33 27.56 -21.75
CA ALA A 359 -20.86 27.94 -23.05
C ALA A 359 -20.70 29.44 -23.41
N ASP A 360 -20.47 30.27 -22.39
CA ASP A 360 -20.30 31.72 -22.47
C ASP A 360 -18.85 32.19 -22.45
N LYS A 361 -17.91 31.27 -22.29
CA LYS A 361 -16.47 31.61 -22.14
C LYS A 361 -15.71 31.59 -23.47
N ASN A 362 -14.61 32.35 -23.49
CA ASN A 362 -13.68 32.32 -24.61
C ASN A 362 -13.03 30.93 -24.80
N ASN A 363 -12.52 30.65 -26.01
CA ASN A 363 -11.92 29.34 -26.38
C ASN A 363 -12.92 28.17 -26.48
N GLU A 364 -14.08 28.44 -27.09
CA GLU A 364 -15.14 27.46 -27.35
C GLU A 364 -14.62 26.10 -27.86
N GLY A 365 -13.62 26.09 -28.74
CA GLY A 365 -13.02 24.85 -29.27
C GLY A 365 -12.35 23.98 -28.22
N VAL A 366 -11.71 24.58 -27.19
CA VAL A 366 -11.10 23.87 -26.07
C VAL A 366 -12.16 23.30 -25.16
N HIS A 367 -13.15 24.13 -24.79
CA HIS A 367 -14.28 23.69 -23.95
C HIS A 367 -15.08 22.58 -24.61
N ASN A 368 -15.32 22.70 -25.93
CA ASN A 368 -15.97 21.63 -26.70
C ASN A 368 -15.21 20.31 -26.61
N SER A 369 -13.89 20.34 -26.88
CA SER A 369 -13.05 19.14 -26.78
C SER A 369 -13.05 18.51 -25.40
N ASP A 370 -13.02 19.33 -24.32
CA ASP A 370 -13.03 18.84 -22.96
C ASP A 370 -14.39 18.26 -22.57
N ASN A 371 -15.47 18.99 -22.85
CA ASN A 371 -16.85 18.56 -22.57
C ASN A 371 -17.18 17.25 -23.28
N THR A 372 -16.89 17.18 -24.60
CA THR A 372 -17.09 15.97 -25.41
C THR A 372 -16.34 14.78 -24.83
N ALA A 373 -15.05 14.96 -24.44
CA ALA A 373 -14.25 13.90 -23.89
C ALA A 373 -14.78 13.42 -22.52
N LEU A 374 -15.16 14.33 -21.65
CA LEU A 374 -15.74 14.00 -20.33
C LEU A 374 -17.06 13.24 -20.48
N LEU A 375 -17.94 13.70 -21.36
CA LEU A 375 -19.24 13.05 -21.64
C LEU A 375 -19.02 11.63 -22.20
N ARG A 376 -18.12 11.44 -23.16
CA ARG A 376 -17.80 10.09 -23.70
C ARG A 376 -17.37 9.13 -22.60
N VAL A 377 -16.44 9.55 -21.75
CA VAL A 377 -15.96 8.69 -20.68
C VAL A 377 -17.03 8.47 -19.61
N ALA A 378 -17.82 9.49 -19.27
CA ALA A 378 -18.90 9.38 -18.29
C ALA A 378 -20.12 8.59 -18.79
N GLY A 379 -20.25 8.37 -20.10
CA GLY A 379 -21.42 7.72 -20.73
C GLY A 379 -22.58 8.68 -20.93
N GLY A 380 -22.30 9.97 -21.16
CA GLY A 380 -23.27 11.00 -21.50
C GLY A 380 -23.42 11.19 -23.03
N ASP A 381 -24.28 12.14 -23.43
CA ASP A 381 -24.41 12.53 -24.81
C ASP A 381 -23.30 13.49 -25.23
N ASP A 382 -22.34 12.99 -25.97
CA ASP A 382 -21.17 13.73 -26.44
C ASP A 382 -21.45 14.58 -27.69
N GLN A 383 -22.67 14.51 -28.25
CA GLN A 383 -23.09 15.34 -29.39
C GLN A 383 -23.62 16.71 -28.94
N THR A 384 -23.95 16.85 -27.65
CA THR A 384 -24.49 18.09 -27.07
C THR A 384 -23.58 18.60 -25.94
N PRO A 385 -22.33 19.01 -26.26
CA PRO A 385 -21.32 19.38 -25.26
C PRO A 385 -21.64 20.71 -24.54
N PHE A 386 -22.55 21.53 -25.08
CA PHE A 386 -23.01 22.79 -24.49
C PHE A 386 -24.53 22.73 -24.28
N PRO A 387 -24.99 22.15 -23.18
CA PRO A 387 -26.42 22.10 -22.88
C PRO A 387 -26.95 23.49 -22.49
N THR A 388 -28.22 23.73 -22.78
CA THR A 388 -28.91 24.98 -22.38
C THR A 388 -29.49 24.91 -20.97
N GLU A 389 -29.65 23.70 -20.44
CA GLU A 389 -30.16 23.42 -19.11
C GLU A 389 -29.22 22.45 -18.39
N VAL A 390 -29.33 22.32 -17.06
CA VAL A 390 -28.52 21.38 -16.29
C VAL A 390 -28.83 19.95 -16.73
N VAL A 391 -27.79 19.23 -17.15
CA VAL A 391 -27.89 17.81 -17.54
C VAL A 391 -27.66 16.91 -16.32
N TRP A 392 -28.61 16.04 -16.07
CA TRP A 392 -28.61 15.08 -14.98
C TRP A 392 -28.44 13.65 -15.53
N GLY A 393 -27.22 13.29 -15.89
CA GLY A 393 -26.90 11.94 -16.36
C GLY A 393 -26.74 10.94 -15.20
N HIS A 394 -26.47 9.68 -15.53
CA HIS A 394 -26.22 8.66 -14.50
C HIS A 394 -24.95 8.97 -13.71
N ASN A 395 -23.83 9.15 -14.40
CA ASN A 395 -22.51 9.37 -13.83
C ASN A 395 -21.96 10.79 -14.02
N HIS A 396 -22.81 11.74 -14.40
CA HIS A 396 -22.38 13.13 -14.63
C HIS A 396 -23.50 14.12 -14.31
N VAL A 397 -23.08 15.32 -13.95
CA VAL A 397 -23.90 16.52 -13.89
C VAL A 397 -23.15 17.61 -14.64
N VAL A 398 -23.82 18.27 -15.60
CA VAL A 398 -23.23 19.34 -16.41
C VAL A 398 -24.04 20.64 -16.23
N TRP A 399 -23.36 21.68 -15.80
CA TRP A 399 -23.93 23.00 -15.68
C TRP A 399 -23.74 23.75 -17.00
N PRO A 400 -24.75 24.46 -17.53
CA PRO A 400 -24.61 25.24 -18.77
C PRO A 400 -23.49 26.30 -18.71
N HIS A 401 -23.40 27.01 -17.59
CA HIS A 401 -22.40 28.03 -17.30
C HIS A 401 -21.55 27.60 -16.08
N ASP A 402 -21.98 28.02 -14.89
CA ASP A 402 -21.41 27.56 -13.62
C ASP A 402 -22.54 27.32 -12.59
N MET A 403 -22.19 26.58 -11.53
CA MET A 403 -23.13 26.23 -10.47
C MET A 403 -23.68 27.47 -9.79
N GLY A 404 -22.85 28.47 -9.50
CA GLY A 404 -23.27 29.72 -8.86
C GLY A 404 -24.25 30.54 -9.69
N ALA A 405 -24.00 30.65 -11.00
CA ALA A 405 -24.88 31.34 -11.94
C ALA A 405 -26.26 30.66 -12.06
N THR A 406 -26.27 29.33 -12.08
CA THR A 406 -27.53 28.57 -12.12
C THR A 406 -28.34 28.81 -10.85
N MET A 407 -27.74 28.69 -9.66
CA MET A 407 -28.43 28.97 -8.39
C MET A 407 -28.92 30.42 -8.30
N LYS A 408 -28.12 31.39 -8.77
CA LYS A 408 -28.51 32.80 -8.83
C LYS A 408 -29.77 32.99 -9.69
N SER A 409 -29.83 32.35 -10.84
CA SER A 409 -31.00 32.38 -11.72
C SER A 409 -32.26 31.77 -11.06
N GLU A 410 -32.09 30.69 -10.28
CA GLU A 410 -33.18 30.02 -9.58
C GLU A 410 -33.76 30.86 -8.43
N VAL A 411 -32.91 31.49 -7.64
CA VAL A 411 -33.35 32.23 -6.45
C VAL A 411 -33.68 33.71 -6.75
N GLY A 412 -33.25 34.21 -7.88
CA GLY A 412 -33.42 35.59 -8.32
C GLY A 412 -32.31 36.55 -7.84
N ASP A 413 -32.03 37.54 -8.68
CA ASP A 413 -30.92 38.49 -8.49
C ASP A 413 -30.97 39.24 -7.15
N GLU A 414 -32.16 39.70 -6.74
CA GLU A 414 -32.33 40.47 -5.49
C GLU A 414 -32.00 39.63 -4.27
N VAL A 415 -32.50 38.39 -4.21
CA VAL A 415 -32.25 37.46 -3.11
C VAL A 415 -30.77 37.06 -3.05
N TRP A 416 -30.18 36.75 -4.20
CA TRP A 416 -28.79 36.40 -4.32
C TRP A 416 -27.86 37.55 -3.87
N THR A 417 -28.18 38.79 -4.24
CA THR A 417 -27.41 39.97 -3.85
C THR A 417 -27.46 40.18 -2.33
N LYS A 418 -28.65 40.09 -1.73
CA LYS A 418 -28.81 40.19 -0.27
C LYS A 418 -28.06 39.13 0.48
N ALA A 419 -28.10 37.86 -0.02
CA ALA A 419 -27.36 36.76 0.55
C ALA A 419 -25.82 37.00 0.44
N SER A 420 -25.38 37.54 -0.68
CA SER A 420 -23.96 37.88 -0.92
C SER A 420 -23.48 39.06 -0.04
N GLU A 421 -24.30 40.09 0.17
CA GLU A 421 -23.98 41.19 1.09
C GLU A 421 -23.87 40.70 2.55
N ARG A 422 -24.78 39.82 2.97
CA ARG A 422 -24.72 39.19 4.30
C ARG A 422 -23.47 38.35 4.47
N ALA A 423 -23.12 37.53 3.48
CA ALA A 423 -21.92 36.75 3.51
C ALA A 423 -20.63 37.64 3.58
N SER A 424 -20.60 38.72 2.81
CA SER A 424 -19.54 39.73 2.83
C SER A 424 -19.39 40.37 4.21
N ALA A 425 -20.50 40.78 4.82
CA ALA A 425 -20.50 41.35 6.18
C ALA A 425 -20.02 40.36 7.23
N GLN A 426 -20.43 39.09 7.14
CA GLN A 426 -20.02 38.03 8.04
C GLN A 426 -18.53 37.68 7.91
N CYS A 427 -18.00 37.65 6.68
CA CYS A 427 -16.59 37.39 6.41
C CYS A 427 -15.69 38.61 6.62
N GLY A 428 -16.25 39.82 6.88
CA GLY A 428 -15.49 41.01 7.11
C GLY A 428 -14.70 41.54 5.89
N MET A 429 -15.12 41.18 4.66
CA MET A 429 -14.37 41.46 3.43
C MET A 429 -15.27 41.92 2.29
N ALA A 430 -14.69 42.68 1.35
CA ALA A 430 -15.35 43.15 0.16
C ALA A 430 -15.45 42.06 -0.95
N SER A 431 -16.15 42.36 -2.02
CA SER A 431 -16.75 41.57 -3.09
C SER A 431 -15.92 40.47 -3.81
N ASP A 432 -14.64 40.28 -3.55
CA ASP A 432 -13.78 39.35 -4.34
C ASP A 432 -13.70 37.91 -3.80
N LEU A 433 -14.60 37.55 -2.88
CA LEU A 433 -14.59 36.23 -2.24
C LEU A 433 -15.58 35.22 -2.84
N ALA A 434 -16.12 35.47 -4.03
CA ALA A 434 -17.19 34.64 -4.61
C ALA A 434 -16.85 33.12 -4.65
N LYS A 435 -15.57 32.78 -4.74
CA LYS A 435 -15.06 31.40 -4.74
C LYS A 435 -14.52 30.91 -3.38
N ASN A 436 -14.63 31.69 -2.34
CA ASN A 436 -14.18 31.32 -1.02
C ASN A 436 -15.19 30.41 -0.32
N SER A 437 -14.73 29.30 0.25
CA SER A 437 -15.59 28.29 0.89
C SER A 437 -16.41 28.83 2.06
N GLN A 438 -15.83 29.72 2.90
CA GLN A 438 -16.55 30.33 4.03
C GLN A 438 -17.62 31.31 3.55
N TYR A 439 -17.32 32.07 2.50
CA TYR A 439 -18.27 32.98 1.89
C TYR A 439 -19.45 32.24 1.26
N ILE A 440 -19.16 31.13 0.56
CA ILE A 440 -20.20 30.25 -0.01
C ILE A 440 -21.09 29.69 1.11
N ALA A 441 -20.49 29.17 2.18
CA ALA A 441 -21.22 28.62 3.32
C ALA A 441 -22.13 29.69 3.98
N ALA A 442 -21.62 30.90 4.21
CA ALA A 442 -22.40 31.99 4.78
C ALA A 442 -23.58 32.39 3.91
N ARG A 443 -23.37 32.49 2.58
CA ARG A 443 -24.43 32.77 1.60
C ARG A 443 -25.51 31.69 1.60
N LEU A 444 -25.14 30.43 1.58
CA LEU A 444 -26.07 29.30 1.62
C LEU A 444 -26.84 29.24 2.93
N THR A 445 -26.20 29.53 4.05
CA THR A 445 -26.85 29.60 5.38
C THR A 445 -27.93 30.67 5.39
N TYR A 446 -27.64 31.85 4.84
CA TYR A 446 -28.66 32.90 4.75
C TYR A 446 -29.86 32.48 3.87
N LEU A 447 -29.61 31.83 2.71
CA LEU A 447 -30.71 31.34 1.86
C LEU A 447 -31.58 30.34 2.62
N TRP A 448 -30.96 29.41 3.34
CA TRP A 448 -31.65 28.40 4.14
C TRP A 448 -32.51 29.02 5.27
N GLU A 449 -31.93 29.95 6.02
CA GLU A 449 -32.66 30.71 7.09
C GLU A 449 -33.84 31.53 6.54
N ALA A 450 -33.72 32.03 5.34
CA ALA A 450 -34.80 32.70 4.62
C ALA A 450 -35.85 31.75 4.04
N GLY A 451 -35.68 30.43 4.22
CA GLY A 451 -36.59 29.41 3.64
C GLY A 451 -36.43 29.22 2.14
N ILE A 452 -35.34 29.68 1.57
CA ILE A 452 -35.05 29.62 0.12
C ILE A 452 -34.10 28.48 -0.17
N ARG A 453 -34.49 27.59 -1.07
CA ARG A 453 -33.71 26.42 -1.48
C ARG A 453 -33.38 26.48 -2.95
N PRO A 454 -32.10 26.55 -3.34
CA PRO A 454 -31.71 26.36 -4.74
C PRO A 454 -32.00 24.92 -5.17
N HIS A 455 -32.96 24.75 -6.08
CA HIS A 455 -33.45 23.42 -6.46
C HIS A 455 -32.37 22.54 -7.09
N SER A 456 -31.52 23.13 -7.91
CA SER A 456 -30.42 22.40 -8.55
C SER A 456 -29.38 21.90 -7.53
N LEU A 457 -29.09 22.67 -6.48
CA LEU A 457 -28.18 22.25 -5.43
C LEU A 457 -28.77 21.16 -4.54
N ASP A 458 -30.06 21.25 -4.18
CA ASP A 458 -30.78 20.18 -3.49
C ASP A 458 -30.66 18.85 -4.27
N ARG A 459 -30.99 18.90 -5.56
CA ARG A 459 -30.95 17.74 -6.45
C ARG A 459 -29.52 17.17 -6.61
N LEU A 460 -28.52 18.05 -6.69
CA LEU A 460 -27.11 17.60 -6.72
C LEU A 460 -26.74 16.85 -5.46
N CYS A 461 -27.06 17.41 -4.28
CA CYS A 461 -26.76 16.77 -3.00
C CYS A 461 -27.49 15.42 -2.85
N GLU A 462 -28.77 15.34 -3.23
CA GLU A 462 -29.48 14.05 -3.27
C GLU A 462 -28.79 13.05 -4.19
N LYS A 463 -28.38 13.48 -5.39
CA LYS A 463 -27.65 12.63 -6.33
C LYS A 463 -26.32 12.17 -5.77
N VAL A 464 -25.54 13.08 -5.17
CA VAL A 464 -24.23 12.76 -4.53
C VAL A 464 -24.38 11.75 -3.41
N VAL A 465 -25.49 11.79 -2.68
CA VAL A 465 -25.76 10.83 -1.59
C VAL A 465 -26.32 9.50 -2.10
N THR A 466 -26.94 9.46 -3.28
CA THR A 466 -27.68 8.27 -3.75
C THR A 466 -27.03 7.51 -4.90
N PHE A 467 -26.05 8.07 -5.64
CA PHE A 467 -25.44 7.38 -6.78
C PHE A 467 -24.69 6.11 -6.38
N ASP A 468 -24.65 5.15 -7.29
CA ASP A 468 -24.01 3.84 -7.14
C ASP A 468 -22.94 3.61 -8.20
#